data_a4c49eb5c62682d29ae6b1accd0f0dab
#
_entry.id   a4c49eb5c62682d29ae6b1accd0f0dab
#
_cell.length_a   1.000
_cell.length_b   1.000
_cell.length_c   1.000
_cell.angle_alpha   90.00
_cell.angle_beta   90.00
_cell.angle_gamma   90.00
#
_symmetry.space_group_name_H-M   'P 1'
#
loop_
_entity.id
_entity.type
_entity.pdbx_description
1 polymer ?
#
loop_
_entity_poly.entity_id
_entity_poly.type
_entity_poly.pdbx_seq_one_letter_code
_entity_poly.pdbx_strand_id
1 'polypeptide(L)'
;MGHGLTADATGCFPDDGVRVHLGVLGLTLEQHREVQRLRHDVRELLPYLKQERLFTTLNHVASRINGEITAPHIASLMPWVDGIEIINGSRLPSQNQTAACLADACRKIGVAGSDSHTRRGIGRTWVEAPSATTREEFMSELHAGRVRVGGRQGNYFTMASDMLRLATGFYVDRFALLARSPLNWRRQAFVLGGLLGLPLVALPLAAALGHFILEERFNRALLFDLVKRPATRIPEAA
;
A
#
# COMPACT_ATOMS: atom_id res chain seq x y z
N MET A 1 -2.08 -20.93 20.44
CA MET A 1 -1.28 -20.60 19.23
C MET A 1 -1.91 -19.35 18.60
N GLY A 2 -1.30 -18.18 18.79
CA GLY A 2 -1.80 -16.92 18.24
C GLY A 2 -1.47 -16.86 16.75
N HIS A 3 -2.48 -16.82 15.90
CA HIS A 3 -2.29 -16.51 14.48
C HIS A 3 -1.83 -15.08 14.38
N GLY A 4 -0.56 -14.83 13.99
CA GLY A 4 -0.12 -13.47 13.71
C GLY A 4 -0.80 -12.93 12.49
N LEU A 5 -1.40 -11.76 12.68
CA LEU A 5 -2.06 -11.03 11.63
C LEU A 5 -1.06 -10.08 10.96
N THR A 6 -1.33 -9.76 9.72
CA THR A 6 -0.79 -8.57 9.06
C THR A 6 -1.92 -7.56 8.92
N ALA A 7 -1.63 -6.30 9.16
CA ALA A 7 -2.59 -5.23 8.94
C ALA A 7 -1.99 -4.18 8.02
N ASP A 8 -2.81 -3.67 7.13
CA ASP A 8 -2.57 -2.40 6.47
C ASP A 8 -3.30 -1.32 7.28
N ALA A 9 -2.53 -0.40 7.84
CA ALA A 9 -3.04 0.71 8.62
C ALA A 9 -2.85 2.01 7.84
N THR A 10 -3.93 2.59 7.38
CA THR A 10 -3.90 3.95 6.83
C THR A 10 -3.79 4.94 7.97
N GLY A 11 -2.57 5.40 8.26
CA GLY A 11 -2.31 6.47 9.22
C GLY A 11 -2.65 7.84 8.62
N CYS A 12 -3.05 8.79 9.46
CA CYS A 12 -3.36 10.16 9.07
C CYS A 12 -2.48 11.15 9.83
N PHE A 13 -1.92 12.12 9.11
CA PHE A 13 -1.30 13.30 9.72
C PHE A 13 -2.41 14.29 10.06
N PRO A 14 -2.62 14.60 11.35
CA PRO A 14 -3.77 15.42 11.78
C PRO A 14 -3.66 16.87 11.36
N ASP A 15 -2.45 17.39 11.10
CA ASP A 15 -2.22 18.79 10.80
C ASP A 15 -2.67 19.20 9.40
N ASP A 16 -2.59 18.29 8.42
CA ASP A 16 -2.90 18.55 7.02
C ASP A 16 -3.76 17.47 6.35
N GLY A 17 -4.08 16.39 7.10
CA GLY A 17 -4.90 15.29 6.60
C GLY A 17 -4.19 14.35 5.62
N VAL A 18 -2.88 14.49 5.42
CA VAL A 18 -2.09 13.57 4.57
C VAL A 18 -2.17 12.18 5.15
N ARG A 19 -2.40 11.21 4.27
CA ARG A 19 -2.51 9.79 4.63
C ARG A 19 -1.24 9.05 4.25
N VAL A 20 -0.95 8.00 5.02
CA VAL A 20 0.17 7.10 4.78
C VAL A 20 -0.28 5.68 5.03
N HIS A 21 0.14 4.76 4.17
CA HIS A 21 -0.09 3.34 4.38
C HIS A 21 1.10 2.70 5.10
N LEU A 22 0.80 2.13 6.25
CA LEU A 22 1.76 1.41 7.08
C LEU A 22 1.39 -0.08 7.07
N GLY A 23 2.31 -0.92 6.68
CA GLY A 23 2.20 -2.36 6.88
C GLY A 23 2.65 -2.70 8.29
N VAL A 24 1.82 -3.40 9.05
CA VAL A 24 2.15 -3.86 10.41
C VAL A 24 2.10 -5.38 10.44
N LEU A 25 3.22 -6.01 10.77
CA LEU A 25 3.35 -7.45 10.76
C LEU A 25 3.51 -8.02 12.18
N GLY A 26 2.99 -9.23 12.35
CA GLY A 26 3.18 -9.99 13.59
C GLY A 26 2.22 -9.67 14.73
N LEU A 27 1.19 -8.85 14.49
CA LEU A 27 0.25 -8.41 15.52
C LEU A 27 -0.78 -9.51 15.91
N THR A 28 -1.29 -9.38 17.10
CA THR A 28 -2.44 -10.15 17.62
C THR A 28 -3.74 -9.47 17.21
N LEU A 29 -4.88 -10.15 17.41
CA LEU A 29 -6.19 -9.54 17.15
C LEU A 29 -6.47 -8.32 18.05
N GLU A 30 -6.00 -8.34 19.28
CA GLU A 30 -6.13 -7.22 20.22
C GLU A 30 -5.33 -6.01 19.75
N GLN A 31 -4.05 -6.22 19.41
CA GLN A 31 -3.20 -5.20 18.82
C GLN A 31 -3.77 -4.65 17.50
N HIS A 32 -4.38 -5.51 16.67
CA HIS A 32 -5.06 -5.06 15.45
C HIS A 32 -6.21 -4.08 15.77
N ARG A 33 -7.03 -4.37 16.78
CA ARG A 33 -8.11 -3.45 17.19
C ARG A 33 -7.57 -2.12 17.66
N GLU A 34 -6.47 -2.13 18.42
CA GLU A 34 -5.83 -0.91 18.89
C GLU A 34 -5.21 -0.11 17.75
N VAL A 35 -4.54 -0.74 16.81
CA VAL A 35 -4.04 -0.11 15.57
C VAL A 35 -5.19 0.57 14.81
N GLN A 36 -6.35 -0.10 14.67
CA GLN A 36 -7.52 0.50 14.01
C GLN A 36 -8.09 1.70 14.76
N ARG A 37 -7.98 1.72 16.08
CA ARG A 37 -8.38 2.87 16.92
C ARG A 37 -7.45 4.05 16.76
N LEU A 38 -6.13 3.80 16.76
CA LEU A 38 -5.09 4.83 16.75
C LEU A 38 -4.77 5.39 15.37
N ARG A 39 -5.16 4.70 14.29
CA ARG A 39 -4.78 5.07 12.90
C ARG A 39 -5.17 6.47 12.46
N HIS A 40 -6.07 7.13 13.18
CA HIS A 40 -6.52 8.48 12.84
C HIS A 40 -5.50 9.56 13.14
N ASP A 41 -4.47 9.26 13.97
CA ASP A 41 -3.33 10.13 14.23
C ASP A 41 -2.03 9.31 14.25
N VAL A 42 -1.15 9.57 13.29
CA VAL A 42 0.15 8.89 13.21
C VAL A 42 1.03 9.15 14.43
N ARG A 43 0.83 10.26 15.15
CA ARG A 43 1.59 10.61 16.35
C ARG A 43 1.22 9.74 17.56
N GLU A 44 0.01 9.20 17.57
CA GLU A 44 -0.41 8.21 18.57
C GLU A 44 -0.08 6.79 18.12
N LEU A 45 -0.29 6.51 16.82
CA LEU A 45 -0.10 5.19 16.25
C LEU A 45 1.36 4.73 16.31
N LEU A 46 2.30 5.57 15.84
CA LEU A 46 3.70 5.18 15.70
C LEU A 46 4.39 4.83 17.03
N PRO A 47 4.22 5.63 18.11
CA PRO A 47 4.73 5.25 19.43
C PRO A 47 4.18 3.93 19.94
N TYR A 48 2.89 3.68 19.74
CA TYR A 48 2.26 2.41 20.10
C TYR A 48 2.92 1.22 19.36
N LEU A 49 3.06 1.32 18.03
CA LEU A 49 3.68 0.26 17.21
C LEU A 49 5.11 -0.04 17.69
N LYS A 50 5.86 1.01 18.05
CA LYS A 50 7.23 0.89 18.55
C LYS A 50 7.28 0.24 19.95
N GLN A 51 6.38 0.65 20.86
CA GLN A 51 6.26 0.07 22.19
C GLN A 51 5.92 -1.43 22.14
N GLU A 52 5.01 -1.80 21.25
CA GLU A 52 4.60 -3.19 21.03
C GLU A 52 5.63 -4.01 20.22
N ARG A 53 6.72 -3.40 19.77
CA ARG A 53 7.79 -4.01 18.94
C ARG A 53 7.26 -4.69 17.68
N LEU A 54 6.23 -4.10 17.08
CA LEU A 54 5.63 -4.59 15.84
C LEU A 54 6.48 -4.15 14.66
N PHE A 55 6.77 -5.07 13.74
CA PHE A 55 7.49 -4.71 12.52
C PHE A 55 6.62 -3.82 11.64
N THR A 56 7.09 -2.61 11.41
CA THR A 56 6.31 -1.57 10.71
C THR A 56 7.00 -1.18 9.41
N THR A 57 6.25 -1.16 8.31
CA THR A 57 6.74 -0.79 6.98
C THR A 57 6.01 0.43 6.45
N LEU A 58 6.73 1.26 5.68
CA LEU A 58 6.14 2.31 4.87
C LEU A 58 5.85 1.75 3.48
N ASN A 59 4.56 1.61 3.16
CA ASN A 59 4.11 0.98 1.92
C ASN A 59 4.00 2.01 0.79
N HIS A 60 4.34 1.58 -0.44
CA HIS A 60 4.22 2.31 -1.72
C HIS A 60 4.40 3.84 -1.59
N VAL A 61 5.45 4.26 -0.89
CA VAL A 61 5.75 5.65 -0.51
C VAL A 61 5.71 6.64 -1.67
N ALA A 62 6.07 6.19 -2.87
CA ALA A 62 6.10 7.02 -4.08
C ALA A 62 4.77 7.04 -4.86
N SER A 63 3.66 6.59 -4.25
CA SER A 63 2.32 6.62 -4.84
C SER A 63 1.48 7.75 -4.26
N ARG A 64 0.76 8.45 -5.13
CA ARG A 64 -0.17 9.51 -4.78
C ARG A 64 -1.50 9.01 -4.21
N ILE A 65 -1.78 7.72 -4.29
CA ILE A 65 -3.12 7.17 -4.00
C ILE A 65 -3.64 7.50 -2.58
N ASN A 66 -2.71 7.74 -1.66
CA ASN A 66 -3.01 8.02 -0.25
C ASN A 66 -2.90 9.49 0.13
N GLY A 67 -2.64 10.36 -0.82
CA GLY A 67 -2.39 11.78 -0.62
C GLY A 67 -1.00 12.21 -1.09
N GLU A 68 -0.71 13.47 -0.95
CA GLU A 68 0.56 14.03 -1.40
C GLU A 68 1.57 14.03 -0.26
N ILE A 69 2.12 12.85 0.07
CA ILE A 69 3.21 12.73 1.03
C ILE A 69 4.43 13.53 0.52
N THR A 70 5.09 14.24 1.42
CA THR A 70 6.25 15.09 1.11
C THR A 70 7.50 14.60 1.84
N ALA A 71 8.68 15.13 1.49
CA ALA A 71 9.92 14.77 2.16
C ALA A 71 9.89 15.04 3.69
N PRO A 72 9.29 16.13 4.22
CA PRO A 72 9.11 16.30 5.66
C PRO A 72 8.26 15.22 6.33
N HIS A 73 7.15 14.78 5.69
CA HIS A 73 6.35 13.66 6.21
C HIS A 73 7.18 12.38 6.28
N ILE A 74 7.89 12.05 5.19
CA ILE A 74 8.75 10.87 5.15
C ILE A 74 9.82 10.94 6.23
N ALA A 75 10.48 12.10 6.38
CA ALA A 75 11.50 12.30 7.41
C ALA A 75 10.94 12.05 8.82
N SER A 76 9.74 12.51 9.12
CA SER A 76 9.09 12.30 10.42
C SER A 76 8.72 10.83 10.70
N LEU A 77 8.49 10.04 9.65
CA LEU A 77 8.16 8.61 9.76
C LEU A 77 9.40 7.72 9.93
N MET A 78 10.55 8.13 9.40
CA MET A 78 11.76 7.30 9.36
C MET A 78 12.22 6.78 10.72
N PRO A 79 12.17 7.51 11.85
CA PRO A 79 12.56 6.96 13.15
C PRO A 79 11.67 5.82 13.64
N TRP A 80 10.46 5.73 13.11
CA TRP A 80 9.41 4.84 13.62
C TRP A 80 9.22 3.56 12.80
N VAL A 81 9.53 3.59 11.50
CA VAL A 81 9.37 2.43 10.63
C VAL A 81 10.65 1.59 10.57
N ASP A 82 10.49 0.27 10.50
CA ASP A 82 11.59 -0.68 10.40
C ASP A 82 11.98 -0.91 8.94
N GLY A 83 11.00 -0.91 8.05
CA GLY A 83 11.19 -1.19 6.62
C GLY A 83 10.45 -0.26 5.68
N ILE A 84 10.81 -0.36 4.41
CA ILE A 84 10.14 0.31 3.28
C ILE A 84 9.80 -0.73 2.23
N GLU A 85 8.59 -0.65 1.66
CA GLU A 85 8.16 -1.50 0.58
C GLU A 85 8.84 -1.07 -0.72
N ILE A 86 9.93 -1.78 -1.08
CA ILE A 86 10.78 -1.47 -2.24
C ILE A 86 10.34 -2.19 -3.52
N ILE A 87 9.55 -3.26 -3.40
CA ILE A 87 8.89 -3.94 -4.52
C ILE A 87 7.40 -4.06 -4.23
N ASN A 88 6.60 -3.30 -4.95
CA ASN A 88 5.15 -3.41 -4.93
C ASN A 88 4.65 -3.94 -6.28
N GLY A 89 3.84 -4.99 -6.26
CA GLY A 89 3.36 -5.70 -7.45
C GLY A 89 2.34 -4.93 -8.28
N SER A 90 1.78 -3.85 -7.73
CA SER A 90 0.77 -3.00 -8.39
C SER A 90 1.33 -1.62 -8.75
N ARG A 91 2.59 -1.30 -8.38
CA ARG A 91 3.21 -0.01 -8.63
C ARG A 91 4.22 -0.06 -9.77
N LEU A 92 4.54 1.12 -10.30
CA LEU A 92 5.45 1.28 -11.42
C LEU A 92 6.90 1.01 -11.00
N PRO A 93 7.75 0.56 -11.94
CA PRO A 93 9.19 0.38 -11.69
C PRO A 93 9.87 1.64 -11.17
N SER A 94 9.49 2.83 -11.68
CA SER A 94 10.02 4.12 -11.22
C SER A 94 9.69 4.39 -9.75
N GLN A 95 8.47 4.07 -9.31
CA GLN A 95 8.04 4.22 -7.92
C GLN A 95 8.78 3.26 -6.99
N ASN A 96 8.92 2.01 -7.39
CA ASN A 96 9.68 1.01 -6.66
C ASN A 96 11.17 1.39 -6.56
N GLN A 97 11.75 1.94 -7.64
CA GLN A 97 13.11 2.46 -7.63
C GLN A 97 13.28 3.61 -6.64
N THR A 98 12.34 4.56 -6.60
CA THR A 98 12.36 5.67 -5.62
C THR A 98 12.29 5.12 -4.19
N ALA A 99 11.42 4.14 -3.94
CA ALA A 99 11.31 3.50 -2.62
C ALA A 99 12.59 2.75 -2.23
N ALA A 100 13.24 2.05 -3.18
CA ALA A 100 14.50 1.36 -2.95
C ALA A 100 15.63 2.35 -2.61
N CYS A 101 15.76 3.43 -3.37
CA CYS A 101 16.76 4.49 -3.08
C CYS A 101 16.52 5.13 -1.70
N LEU A 102 15.25 5.32 -1.31
CA LEU A 102 14.90 5.85 0.01
C LEU A 102 15.28 4.85 1.12
N ALA A 103 14.98 3.56 0.93
CA ALA A 103 15.33 2.51 1.89
C ALA A 103 16.85 2.46 2.12
N ASP A 104 17.63 2.47 1.05
CA ASP A 104 19.08 2.49 1.11
C ASP A 104 19.62 3.74 1.82
N ALA A 105 19.13 4.93 1.44
CA ALA A 105 19.54 6.20 2.03
C ALA A 105 19.22 6.30 3.53
N CYS A 106 18.09 5.74 3.95
CA CYS A 106 17.64 5.75 5.36
C CYS A 106 18.04 4.48 6.12
N ARG A 107 18.78 3.56 5.51
CA ARG A 107 19.18 2.26 6.09
C ARG A 107 18.00 1.47 6.61
N LYS A 108 16.91 1.43 5.86
CA LYS A 108 15.70 0.68 6.19
C LYS A 108 15.67 -0.67 5.51
N ILE A 109 15.01 -1.64 6.14
CA ILE A 109 14.85 -2.98 5.59
C ILE A 109 13.94 -2.91 4.37
N GLY A 110 14.40 -3.44 3.24
CA GLY A 110 13.55 -3.56 2.05
C GLY A 110 12.58 -4.71 2.19
N VAL A 111 11.29 -4.45 1.98
CA VAL A 111 10.25 -5.48 1.94
C VAL A 111 9.49 -5.45 0.61
N ALA A 112 8.63 -6.43 0.38
CA ALA A 112 7.80 -6.51 -0.82
C ALA A 112 6.34 -6.80 -0.47
N GLY A 113 5.42 -6.21 -1.23
CA GLY A 113 3.99 -6.44 -1.13
C GLY A 113 3.32 -6.49 -2.49
N SER A 114 2.30 -7.32 -2.65
CA SER A 114 1.59 -7.43 -3.93
C SER A 114 0.64 -6.26 -4.19
N ASP A 115 0.14 -5.61 -3.15
CA ASP A 115 -0.90 -4.56 -3.19
C ASP A 115 -2.06 -4.98 -4.12
N SER A 116 -2.41 -6.27 -4.01
CA SER A 116 -3.31 -6.89 -4.97
C SER A 116 -4.76 -6.76 -4.56
N HIS A 117 -5.56 -6.20 -5.45
CA HIS A 117 -7.01 -6.12 -5.35
C HIS A 117 -7.72 -7.27 -6.10
N THR A 118 -6.95 -8.18 -6.70
CA THR A 118 -7.44 -9.35 -7.43
C THR A 118 -6.72 -10.62 -6.99
N ARG A 119 -7.39 -11.79 -7.08
CA ARG A 119 -6.76 -13.08 -6.74
C ARG A 119 -5.49 -13.38 -7.55
N ARG A 120 -5.37 -12.86 -8.78
CA ARG A 120 -4.22 -13.09 -9.66
C ARG A 120 -2.97 -12.30 -9.25
N GLY A 121 -3.13 -11.23 -8.48
CA GLY A 121 -2.02 -10.44 -8.01
C GLY A 121 -1.39 -10.99 -6.72
N ILE A 122 -2.09 -11.86 -5.99
CA ILE A 122 -1.58 -12.46 -4.76
C ILE A 122 -0.34 -13.29 -5.08
N GLY A 123 0.75 -13.08 -4.31
CA GLY A 123 2.02 -13.77 -4.51
C GLY A 123 2.84 -13.26 -5.70
N ARG A 124 2.45 -12.15 -6.34
CA ARG A 124 3.24 -11.52 -7.42
C ARG A 124 4.59 -11.03 -6.91
N THR A 125 4.63 -10.59 -5.68
CA THR A 125 5.83 -10.19 -4.95
C THR A 125 5.85 -10.89 -3.60
N TRP A 126 7.04 -11.12 -3.07
CA TRP A 126 7.22 -11.84 -1.81
C TRP A 126 8.45 -11.35 -1.06
N VAL A 127 8.44 -11.63 0.24
CA VAL A 127 9.60 -11.57 1.12
C VAL A 127 9.97 -12.99 1.51
N GLU A 128 11.23 -13.34 1.43
CA GLU A 128 11.77 -14.65 1.75
C GLU A 128 12.82 -14.54 2.85
N ALA A 129 12.72 -15.39 3.86
CA ALA A 129 13.74 -15.60 4.89
C ALA A 129 14.26 -17.05 4.74
N PRO A 130 15.35 -17.30 3.98
CA PRO A 130 15.75 -18.65 3.59
C PRO A 130 16.11 -19.56 4.76
N SER A 131 16.52 -18.99 5.91
CA SER A 131 16.88 -19.71 7.13
C SER A 131 15.71 -19.99 8.08
N ALA A 132 14.54 -19.38 7.81
CA ALA A 132 13.37 -19.49 8.67
C ALA A 132 12.50 -20.68 8.26
N THR A 133 12.11 -21.51 9.23
CA THR A 133 11.19 -22.63 9.07
C THR A 133 9.90 -22.43 9.86
N THR A 134 9.92 -21.51 10.81
CA THR A 134 8.78 -21.13 11.64
C THR A 134 8.44 -19.65 11.44
N ARG A 135 7.25 -19.27 11.87
CA ARG A 135 6.83 -17.85 11.84
C ARG A 135 7.72 -16.97 12.73
N GLU A 136 8.04 -17.47 13.90
CA GLU A 136 8.87 -16.78 14.89
C GLU A 136 10.29 -16.53 14.33
N GLU A 137 10.86 -17.54 13.67
CA GLU A 137 12.13 -17.40 12.95
C GLU A 137 12.02 -16.40 11.81
N PHE A 138 10.94 -16.47 11.01
CA PHE A 138 10.71 -15.49 9.93
C PHE A 138 10.67 -14.06 10.47
N MET A 139 9.94 -13.81 11.56
CA MET A 139 9.86 -12.48 12.16
C MET A 139 11.22 -12.04 12.71
N SER A 140 11.98 -12.96 13.31
CA SER A 140 13.35 -12.67 13.77
C SER A 140 14.29 -12.29 12.62
N GLU A 141 14.26 -13.05 11.52
CA GLU A 141 15.05 -12.77 10.31
C GLU A 141 14.64 -11.43 9.68
N LEU A 142 13.35 -11.14 9.67
CA LEU A 142 12.81 -9.89 9.15
C LEU A 142 13.30 -8.69 9.97
N HIS A 143 13.20 -8.74 11.30
CA HIS A 143 13.73 -7.69 12.18
C HIS A 143 15.24 -7.52 12.06
N ALA A 144 15.96 -8.59 11.78
CA ALA A 144 17.40 -8.57 11.56
C ALA A 144 17.82 -8.12 10.15
N GLY A 145 16.84 -7.89 9.25
CA GLY A 145 17.10 -7.53 7.85
C GLY A 145 17.70 -8.67 7.02
N ARG A 146 17.66 -9.91 7.50
CA ARG A 146 18.19 -11.07 6.79
C ARG A 146 17.14 -11.72 5.89
N VAL A 147 16.48 -10.89 5.10
CA VAL A 147 15.44 -11.28 4.15
C VAL A 147 15.82 -10.92 2.73
N ARG A 148 15.21 -11.59 1.77
CA ARG A 148 15.28 -11.30 0.34
C ARG A 148 13.92 -10.88 -0.15
N VAL A 149 13.88 -9.97 -1.10
CA VAL A 149 12.65 -9.53 -1.75
C VAL A 149 12.68 -9.94 -3.22
N GLY A 150 11.53 -10.32 -3.75
CA GLY A 150 11.42 -10.77 -5.12
C GLY A 150 10.03 -10.56 -5.68
N GLY A 151 9.90 -10.78 -6.99
CA GLY A 151 8.63 -10.73 -7.66
C GLY A 151 8.60 -9.87 -8.91
N ARG A 152 7.38 -9.62 -9.40
CA ARG A 152 7.11 -8.84 -10.60
C ARG A 152 6.45 -7.53 -10.24
N GLN A 153 7.07 -6.44 -10.64
CA GLN A 153 6.55 -5.09 -10.50
C GLN A 153 5.32 -4.87 -11.39
N GLY A 154 4.48 -3.92 -11.01
CA GLY A 154 3.37 -3.49 -11.83
C GLY A 154 3.82 -2.73 -13.08
N ASN A 155 2.89 -2.61 -14.02
CA ASN A 155 3.02 -1.75 -15.21
C ASN A 155 1.64 -1.28 -15.63
N TYR A 156 1.58 -0.40 -16.64
CA TYR A 156 0.31 0.11 -17.16
C TYR A 156 -0.69 -0.99 -17.50
N PHE A 157 -0.27 -2.03 -18.21
CA PHE A 157 -1.16 -3.12 -18.64
C PHE A 157 -1.68 -3.94 -17.46
N THR A 158 -0.85 -4.16 -16.45
CA THR A 158 -1.25 -4.82 -15.20
C THR A 158 -2.32 -4.01 -14.49
N MET A 159 -2.07 -2.72 -14.29
CA MET A 159 -3.00 -1.81 -13.63
C MET A 159 -4.31 -1.68 -14.41
N ALA A 160 -4.24 -1.46 -15.72
CA ALA A 160 -5.42 -1.38 -16.58
C ALA A 160 -6.24 -2.69 -16.55
N SER A 161 -5.56 -3.84 -16.59
CA SER A 161 -6.21 -5.16 -16.48
C SER A 161 -6.89 -5.36 -15.13
N ASP A 162 -6.29 -4.92 -14.04
CA ASP A 162 -6.86 -5.06 -12.71
C ASP A 162 -8.06 -4.10 -12.54
N MET A 163 -7.97 -2.87 -13.02
CA MET A 163 -9.10 -1.93 -13.07
C MET A 163 -10.28 -2.49 -13.89
N LEU A 164 -9.99 -3.06 -15.06
CA LEU A 164 -11.02 -3.67 -15.91
C LEU A 164 -11.69 -4.86 -15.22
N ARG A 165 -10.92 -5.71 -14.52
CA ARG A 165 -11.46 -6.85 -13.77
C ARG A 165 -12.30 -6.41 -12.59
N LEU A 166 -11.88 -5.39 -11.84
CA LEU A 166 -12.66 -4.84 -10.75
C LEU A 166 -13.99 -4.29 -11.27
N ALA A 167 -13.96 -3.52 -12.37
CA ALA A 167 -15.17 -3.01 -13.01
C ALA A 167 -16.07 -4.16 -13.49
N THR A 168 -15.51 -5.16 -14.17
CA THR A 168 -16.28 -6.33 -14.64
C THR A 168 -16.87 -7.10 -13.47
N GLY A 169 -16.10 -7.37 -12.42
CA GLY A 169 -16.58 -8.03 -11.21
C GLY A 169 -17.74 -7.29 -10.58
N PHE A 170 -17.62 -5.96 -10.47
CA PHE A 170 -18.70 -5.12 -9.96
C PHE A 170 -20.00 -5.27 -10.78
N TYR A 171 -19.92 -5.26 -12.10
CA TYR A 171 -21.11 -5.44 -12.95
C TYR A 171 -21.68 -6.86 -12.84
N VAL A 172 -20.84 -7.89 -12.85
CA VAL A 172 -21.29 -9.28 -12.67
C VAL A 172 -22.05 -9.47 -11.37
N ASP A 173 -21.54 -8.92 -10.26
CA ASP A 173 -22.20 -8.98 -8.96
C ASP A 173 -23.54 -8.23 -8.96
N ARG A 174 -23.62 -7.09 -9.65
CA ARG A 174 -24.87 -6.31 -9.79
C ARG A 174 -25.92 -7.05 -10.64
N PHE A 175 -25.50 -7.68 -11.72
CA PHE A 175 -26.40 -8.52 -12.52
C PHE A 175 -26.90 -9.75 -11.74
N ALA A 176 -26.03 -10.40 -10.98
CA ALA A 176 -26.43 -11.51 -10.11
C ALA A 176 -27.45 -11.08 -9.03
N LEU A 177 -27.27 -9.88 -8.45
CA LEU A 177 -28.23 -9.30 -7.51
C LEU A 177 -29.56 -8.95 -8.16
N LEU A 178 -29.55 -8.47 -9.41
CA LEU A 178 -30.77 -8.20 -10.18
C LEU A 178 -31.56 -9.49 -10.45
N ALA A 179 -30.87 -10.54 -10.88
CA ALA A 179 -31.47 -11.85 -11.12
C ALA A 179 -32.14 -12.44 -9.86
N ARG A 180 -31.58 -12.19 -8.68
CA ARG A 180 -32.14 -12.62 -7.39
C ARG A 180 -33.30 -11.77 -6.88
N SER A 181 -33.52 -10.57 -7.41
CA SER A 181 -34.54 -9.64 -6.95
C SER A 181 -35.08 -8.79 -8.11
N PRO A 182 -35.73 -9.38 -9.11
CA PRO A 182 -36.11 -8.71 -10.36
C PRO A 182 -37.14 -7.59 -10.19
N LEU A 183 -37.93 -7.62 -9.12
CA LEU A 183 -38.97 -6.62 -8.86
C LEU A 183 -38.47 -5.38 -8.10
N ASN A 184 -37.23 -5.32 -7.73
CA ASN A 184 -36.71 -4.16 -7.03
C ASN A 184 -36.27 -3.06 -8.02
N TRP A 185 -37.14 -2.08 -8.27
CA TRP A 185 -36.96 -1.01 -9.25
C TRP A 185 -35.67 -0.18 -9.02
N ARG A 186 -35.27 0.04 -7.74
CA ARG A 186 -34.02 0.77 -7.42
C ARG A 186 -32.79 0.02 -7.90
N ARG A 187 -32.80 -1.31 -7.78
CA ARG A 187 -31.73 -2.16 -8.30
C ARG A 187 -31.73 -2.19 -9.83
N GLN A 188 -32.92 -2.23 -10.44
CA GLN A 188 -33.06 -2.16 -11.90
C GLN A 188 -32.54 -0.83 -12.46
N ALA A 189 -32.90 0.30 -11.85
CA ALA A 189 -32.41 1.62 -12.25
C ALA A 189 -30.88 1.72 -12.14
N PHE A 190 -30.29 1.16 -11.09
CA PHE A 190 -28.84 1.13 -10.89
C PHE A 190 -28.14 0.29 -11.97
N VAL A 191 -28.66 -0.89 -12.30
CA VAL A 191 -28.10 -1.77 -13.33
C VAL A 191 -28.25 -1.16 -14.72
N LEU A 192 -29.43 -0.57 -15.03
CA LEU A 192 -29.68 0.11 -16.29
C LEU A 192 -28.76 1.35 -16.45
N GLY A 193 -28.57 2.12 -15.38
CA GLY A 193 -27.59 3.21 -15.37
C GLY A 193 -26.17 2.73 -15.65
N GLY A 194 -25.80 1.58 -15.10
CA GLY A 194 -24.52 0.92 -15.38
C GLY A 194 -24.41 0.46 -16.84
N LEU A 195 -25.49 -0.08 -17.42
CA LEU A 195 -25.54 -0.51 -18.83
C LEU A 195 -25.43 0.67 -19.80
N LEU A 196 -26.03 1.80 -19.48
CA LEU A 196 -25.86 3.05 -20.23
C LEU A 196 -24.42 3.56 -20.19
N GLY A 197 -23.67 3.19 -19.13
CA GLY A 197 -22.23 3.45 -19.03
C GLY A 197 -21.33 2.46 -19.79
N LEU A 198 -21.85 1.35 -20.35
CA LEU A 198 -21.06 0.35 -21.09
C LEU A 198 -20.32 0.91 -22.33
N PRO A 199 -20.85 1.87 -23.11
CA PRO A 199 -20.05 2.53 -24.14
C PRO A 199 -18.84 3.28 -23.61
N LEU A 200 -18.80 3.51 -22.30
CA LEU A 200 -17.69 4.11 -21.57
C LEU A 200 -16.61 3.07 -21.14
N VAL A 201 -16.58 1.87 -21.72
CA VAL A 201 -15.51 0.85 -21.47
C VAL A 201 -14.12 1.40 -21.81
N ALA A 202 -14.03 2.37 -22.71
CA ALA A 202 -12.80 3.13 -22.95
C ALA A 202 -12.39 4.00 -21.75
N LEU A 203 -13.32 4.42 -20.88
CA LEU A 203 -13.03 5.26 -19.71
C LEU A 203 -12.11 4.59 -18.68
N PRO A 204 -12.26 3.30 -18.30
CA PRO A 204 -11.30 2.65 -17.42
C PRO A 204 -9.88 2.66 -17.96
N LEU A 205 -9.70 2.51 -19.27
CA LEU A 205 -8.37 2.57 -19.91
C LEU A 205 -7.83 3.99 -19.93
N ALA A 206 -8.66 4.98 -20.26
CA ALA A 206 -8.29 6.39 -20.20
C ALA A 206 -8.02 6.85 -18.76
N ALA A 207 -8.83 6.40 -17.80
CA ALA A 207 -8.63 6.66 -16.40
C ALA A 207 -7.33 6.01 -15.89
N ALA A 208 -7.03 4.77 -16.30
CA ALA A 208 -5.78 4.11 -15.98
C ALA A 208 -4.57 4.85 -16.56
N LEU A 209 -4.67 5.36 -17.79
CA LEU A 209 -3.62 6.17 -18.40
C LEU A 209 -3.43 7.50 -17.66
N GLY A 210 -4.53 8.20 -17.37
CA GLY A 210 -4.50 9.43 -16.59
C GLY A 210 -3.89 9.23 -15.20
N HIS A 211 -4.30 8.16 -14.51
CA HIS A 211 -3.73 7.77 -13.24
C HIS A 211 -2.22 7.48 -13.35
N PHE A 212 -1.80 6.72 -14.35
CA PHE A 212 -0.39 6.43 -14.62
C PHE A 212 0.44 7.72 -14.78
N ILE A 213 -0.05 8.68 -15.57
CA ILE A 213 0.62 9.96 -15.80
C ILE A 213 0.72 10.77 -14.50
N LEU A 214 -0.34 10.79 -13.69
CA LEU A 214 -0.37 11.51 -12.43
C LEU A 214 0.59 10.88 -11.40
N GLU A 215 0.62 9.56 -11.32
CA GLU A 215 1.54 8.81 -10.44
C GLU A 215 3.00 9.06 -10.82
N GLU A 216 3.32 9.04 -12.11
CA GLU A 216 4.68 9.30 -12.59
C GLU A 216 5.12 10.75 -12.33
N ARG A 217 4.21 11.71 -12.51
CA ARG A 217 4.48 13.12 -12.18
C ARG A 217 4.72 13.31 -10.69
N PHE A 218 3.89 12.69 -9.85
CA PHE A 218 4.04 12.73 -8.41
C PHE A 218 5.38 12.11 -7.97
N ASN A 219 5.71 10.92 -8.48
CA ASN A 219 6.97 10.24 -8.18
C ASN A 219 8.19 11.12 -8.50
N ARG A 220 8.18 11.79 -9.66
CA ARG A 220 9.27 12.72 -10.04
C ARG A 220 9.35 13.93 -9.12
N ALA A 221 8.20 14.49 -8.73
CA ALA A 221 8.14 15.63 -7.82
C ALA A 221 8.66 15.24 -6.43
N LEU A 222 8.23 14.08 -5.93
CA LEU A 222 8.70 13.53 -4.65
C LEU A 222 10.20 13.25 -4.66
N LEU A 223 10.71 12.61 -5.72
CA LEU A 223 12.15 12.35 -5.85
C LEU A 223 12.95 13.65 -5.84
N PHE A 224 12.48 14.69 -6.54
CA PHE A 224 13.12 16.00 -6.53
C PHE A 224 13.10 16.65 -5.14
N ASP A 225 12.01 16.52 -4.39
CA ASP A 225 11.89 17.04 -3.02
C ASP A 225 12.85 16.29 -2.06
N LEU A 226 12.93 14.96 -2.19
CA LEU A 226 13.85 14.11 -1.42
C LEU A 226 15.31 14.43 -1.69
N VAL A 227 15.67 14.74 -2.94
CA VAL A 227 17.05 15.16 -3.29
C VAL A 227 17.38 16.51 -2.69
N LYS A 228 16.43 17.44 -2.70
CA LYS A 228 16.64 18.78 -2.10
C LYS A 228 16.65 18.77 -0.58
N ARG A 229 15.86 17.89 0.02
CA ARG A 229 15.67 17.75 1.48
C ARG A 229 15.86 16.28 1.88
N PRO A 230 17.10 15.78 1.94
CA PRO A 230 17.32 14.37 2.26
C PRO A 230 16.69 14.00 3.59
N ALA A 231 15.90 12.94 3.58
CA ALA A 231 15.24 12.38 4.78
C ALA A 231 16.23 11.92 5.86
N THR A 232 17.52 11.82 5.51
CA THR A 232 18.62 11.49 6.42
C THR A 232 19.06 12.64 7.31
N ARG A 233 18.63 13.89 7.04
CA ARG A 233 18.90 15.05 7.93
C ARG A 233 17.80 15.16 8.99
N ILE A 234 17.49 14.07 9.66
CA ILE A 234 16.65 14.11 10.86
C ILE A 234 17.53 14.54 12.02
N PRO A 235 17.18 15.56 12.80
CA PRO A 235 17.82 15.78 14.09
C PRO A 235 17.66 14.50 14.90
N GLU A 236 18.76 13.97 15.43
CA GLU A 236 18.68 12.94 16.46
C GLU A 236 17.71 13.47 17.53
N ALA A 237 16.66 12.70 17.75
CA ALA A 237 15.66 13.06 18.77
C ALA A 237 16.39 13.19 20.12
N ALA A 238 16.37 14.40 20.66
CA ALA A 238 16.90 14.70 21.98
C ALA A 238 16.10 13.98 23.06
#